data_4888b6b72f8b5da79ad6bacb70c41989
#
_entry.id   4888b6b72f8b5da79ad6bacb70c41989
#
_cell.length_a   1.000
_cell.length_b   1.000
_cell.length_c   1.000
_cell.angle_alpha   90.00
_cell.angle_beta   90.00
_cell.angle_gamma   90.00
#
_symmetry.space_group_name_H-M   'P 1'
#
loop_
_entity.id
_entity.type
_entity.pdbx_description
1 polymer ?
#
loop_
_entity_poly.entity_id
_entity_poly.type
_entity_poly.pdbx_seq_one_letter_code
_entity_poly.pdbx_strand_id
1 'polypeptide(L)'
;MAAIMEVAIIPGNPGPLVRRRQLGAALRKLRTDAGLSLVEVATKLLLSPSKISRIESAQRNISARDVRDLMDLYRITDPAVRDELMRLVEQSRESAWWAQYNLESAYQRLIGLEGAAATICDYQIVTIPGLLQTPEYAAAVAAVWTDDPDRVKNAVDVRMVRQELLAKGAALKVVVDESVLRRTVGSREIMRDQIRKLIEVSGSGSRIEFQVLPFAAGAHKGAVSGFIVLQFPKSVAAGSAARMTDIVYLESVVGAGAYIEQPEEVNGYFEAFLGLQEKALDRPATISFMEALLRDV
;
A
#
# COMPACT_ATOMS: atom_id res chain seq x y z
N MET A 1 15.20 0.40 -34.21
CA MET A 1 14.94 1.38 -33.13
C MET A 1 13.51 1.19 -32.69
N ALA A 2 13.29 0.42 -31.64
CA ALA A 2 11.99 0.27 -31.03
C ALA A 2 11.75 1.52 -30.17
N ALA A 3 10.69 2.27 -30.45
CA ALA A 3 10.24 3.36 -29.60
C ALA A 3 9.89 2.78 -28.22
N ILE A 4 10.68 3.14 -27.21
CA ILE A 4 10.32 2.94 -25.82
C ILE A 4 9.09 3.83 -25.62
N MET A 5 7.90 3.24 -25.57
CA MET A 5 6.71 3.93 -25.09
C MET A 5 7.02 4.34 -23.66
N GLU A 6 7.22 5.64 -23.47
CA GLU A 6 7.32 6.26 -22.16
C GLU A 6 6.01 5.98 -21.41
N VAL A 7 6.01 4.97 -20.55
CA VAL A 7 4.86 4.68 -19.70
C VAL A 7 4.72 5.88 -18.78
N ALA A 8 3.71 6.69 -19.02
CA ALA A 8 3.42 7.86 -18.20
C ALA A 8 3.33 7.42 -16.74
N ILE A 9 4.28 7.88 -15.92
CA ILE A 9 4.28 7.66 -14.48
C ILE A 9 3.07 8.43 -13.95
N ILE A 10 1.99 7.69 -13.62
CA ILE A 10 0.81 8.25 -12.98
C ILE A 10 0.85 7.79 -11.52
N PRO A 11 1.45 8.55 -10.61
CA PRO A 11 1.44 8.24 -9.19
C PRO A 11 0.00 8.23 -8.69
N GLY A 12 -0.32 7.33 -7.76
CA GLY A 12 -1.71 7.09 -7.31
C GLY A 12 -2.54 6.18 -8.23
N ASN A 13 -1.96 5.66 -9.32
CA ASN A 13 -2.56 4.54 -10.02
C ASN A 13 -2.26 3.25 -9.22
N PRO A 14 -3.28 2.57 -8.69
CA PRO A 14 -3.09 1.37 -7.86
C PRO A 14 -2.53 0.16 -8.63
N GLY A 15 -2.29 0.33 -9.92
CA GLY A 15 -1.72 -0.70 -10.78
C GLY A 15 -2.63 -1.90 -11.06
N PRO A 16 -2.19 -2.79 -11.95
CA PRO A 16 -3.04 -3.86 -12.50
C PRO A 16 -3.47 -4.90 -11.46
N LEU A 17 -2.66 -5.16 -10.44
CA LEU A 17 -3.00 -6.14 -9.40
C LEU A 17 -4.20 -5.69 -8.57
N VAL A 18 -4.20 -4.43 -8.16
CA VAL A 18 -5.31 -3.86 -7.37
C VAL A 18 -6.56 -3.78 -8.22
N ARG A 19 -6.46 -3.39 -9.49
CA ARG A 19 -7.59 -3.38 -10.42
C ARG A 19 -8.20 -4.77 -10.62
N ARG A 20 -7.36 -5.82 -10.69
CA ARG A 20 -7.84 -7.21 -10.68
C ARG A 20 -8.57 -7.57 -9.37
N ARG A 21 -8.07 -7.14 -8.23
CA ARG A 21 -8.73 -7.37 -6.93
C ARG A 21 -10.09 -6.68 -6.86
N GLN A 22 -10.15 -5.42 -7.30
CA GLN A 22 -11.41 -4.68 -7.38
C GLN A 22 -12.42 -5.39 -8.29
N LEU A 23 -11.99 -5.80 -9.49
CA LEU A 23 -12.82 -6.54 -10.42
C LEU A 23 -13.28 -7.89 -9.84
N GLY A 24 -12.38 -8.66 -9.25
CA GLY A 24 -12.71 -9.97 -8.64
C GLY A 24 -13.70 -9.84 -7.49
N ALA A 25 -13.50 -8.87 -6.61
CA ALA A 25 -14.43 -8.58 -5.51
C ALA A 25 -15.81 -8.13 -6.01
N ALA A 26 -15.84 -7.29 -7.07
CA ALA A 26 -17.09 -6.86 -7.73
C ALA A 26 -17.86 -8.06 -8.29
N LEU A 27 -17.18 -8.90 -9.05
CA LEU A 27 -17.79 -10.10 -9.65
C LEU A 27 -18.32 -11.06 -8.59
N ARG A 28 -17.55 -11.27 -7.50
CA ARG A 28 -17.99 -12.10 -6.36
C ARG A 28 -19.25 -11.54 -5.72
N LYS A 29 -19.29 -10.23 -5.46
CA LYS A 29 -20.48 -9.59 -4.89
C LYS A 29 -21.69 -9.76 -5.80
N LEU A 30 -21.55 -9.44 -7.08
CA LEU A 30 -22.64 -9.57 -8.06
C LEU A 30 -23.15 -11.01 -8.19
N ARG A 31 -22.25 -12.01 -8.13
CA ARG A 31 -22.62 -13.42 -8.09
C ARG A 31 -23.44 -13.76 -6.84
N THR A 32 -22.97 -13.31 -5.67
CA THR A 32 -23.68 -13.60 -4.41
C THR A 32 -25.02 -12.88 -4.33
N ASP A 33 -25.11 -11.64 -4.81
CA ASP A 33 -26.37 -10.88 -4.90
C ASP A 33 -27.37 -11.55 -5.86
N ALA A 34 -26.86 -12.19 -6.93
CA ALA A 34 -27.68 -13.00 -7.84
C ALA A 34 -28.06 -14.39 -7.25
N GLY A 35 -27.63 -14.73 -6.03
CA GLY A 35 -27.90 -16.00 -5.37
C GLY A 35 -27.21 -17.22 -6.01
N LEU A 36 -26.15 -17.00 -6.81
CA LEU A 36 -25.48 -18.07 -7.54
C LEU A 36 -24.24 -18.61 -6.82
N SER A 37 -24.10 -19.92 -6.77
CA SER A 37 -22.89 -20.59 -6.35
C SER A 37 -21.80 -20.60 -7.44
N LEU A 38 -20.55 -20.85 -7.06
CA LEU A 38 -19.44 -21.03 -8.02
C LEU A 38 -19.70 -22.16 -9.02
N VAL A 39 -20.36 -23.24 -8.58
CA VAL A 39 -20.66 -24.41 -9.41
C VAL A 39 -21.72 -24.06 -10.45
N GLU A 40 -22.79 -23.36 -10.07
CA GLU A 40 -23.85 -22.95 -10.99
C GLU A 40 -23.35 -22.02 -12.08
N VAL A 41 -22.51 -21.02 -11.70
CA VAL A 41 -21.89 -20.12 -12.68
C VAL A 41 -20.97 -20.90 -13.63
N ALA A 42 -20.15 -21.77 -13.10
CA ALA A 42 -19.23 -22.57 -13.90
C ALA A 42 -19.98 -23.48 -14.90
N THR A 43 -21.04 -24.11 -14.47
CA THR A 43 -21.89 -24.97 -15.33
C THR A 43 -22.54 -24.15 -16.46
N LYS A 44 -23.13 -23.00 -16.13
CA LYS A 44 -23.82 -22.14 -17.11
C LYS A 44 -22.89 -21.53 -18.16
N LEU A 45 -21.64 -21.23 -17.78
CA LEU A 45 -20.65 -20.63 -18.68
C LEU A 45 -19.64 -21.66 -19.26
N LEU A 46 -19.84 -22.94 -19.01
CA LEU A 46 -18.93 -24.02 -19.44
C LEU A 46 -17.48 -23.79 -18.98
N LEU A 47 -17.34 -23.32 -17.74
CA LEU A 47 -16.05 -23.05 -17.07
C LEU A 47 -15.86 -24.04 -15.90
N SER A 48 -14.68 -24.04 -15.28
CA SER A 48 -14.48 -24.76 -14.02
C SER A 48 -14.78 -23.87 -12.81
N PRO A 49 -15.32 -24.42 -11.70
CA PRO A 49 -15.51 -23.67 -10.46
C PRO A 49 -14.21 -23.04 -9.95
N SER A 50 -13.09 -23.74 -10.13
CA SER A 50 -11.76 -23.23 -9.75
C SER A 50 -11.31 -22.03 -10.62
N LYS A 51 -11.75 -21.96 -11.89
CA LYS A 51 -11.49 -20.77 -12.75
C LYS A 51 -12.22 -19.57 -12.18
N ILE A 52 -13.51 -19.69 -11.86
CA ILE A 52 -14.32 -18.60 -11.29
C ILE A 52 -13.73 -18.14 -9.95
N SER A 53 -13.43 -19.11 -9.06
CA SER A 53 -12.81 -18.79 -7.76
C SER A 53 -11.49 -18.02 -7.90
N ARG A 54 -10.60 -18.43 -8.82
CA ARG A 54 -9.33 -17.74 -9.08
C ARG A 54 -9.51 -16.35 -9.71
N ILE A 55 -10.56 -16.14 -10.48
CA ILE A 55 -10.93 -14.81 -10.99
C ILE A 55 -11.39 -13.92 -9.84
N GLU A 56 -12.31 -14.40 -9.01
CA GLU A 56 -12.85 -13.66 -7.87
C GLU A 56 -11.79 -13.34 -6.81
N SER A 57 -10.78 -14.20 -6.65
CA SER A 57 -9.63 -13.97 -5.76
C SER A 57 -8.46 -13.23 -6.41
N ALA A 58 -8.62 -12.73 -7.64
CA ALA A 58 -7.60 -12.01 -8.43
C ALA A 58 -6.32 -12.82 -8.73
N GLN A 59 -6.35 -14.14 -8.56
CA GLN A 59 -5.24 -15.03 -8.88
C GLN A 59 -5.11 -15.32 -10.38
N ARG A 60 -6.10 -14.92 -11.17
CA ARG A 60 -6.14 -15.10 -12.63
C ARG A 60 -6.72 -13.87 -13.32
N ASN A 61 -6.12 -13.51 -14.46
CA ASN A 61 -6.70 -12.52 -15.36
C ASN A 61 -8.00 -13.07 -15.97
N ILE A 62 -8.94 -12.16 -16.22
CA ILE A 62 -10.21 -12.47 -16.89
C ILE A 62 -10.26 -11.77 -18.26
N SER A 63 -10.89 -12.41 -19.25
CA SER A 63 -11.11 -11.78 -20.54
C SER A 63 -12.31 -10.82 -20.50
N ALA A 64 -12.29 -9.79 -21.37
CA ALA A 64 -13.43 -8.90 -21.53
C ALA A 64 -14.71 -9.67 -21.94
N ARG A 65 -14.56 -10.76 -22.70
CA ARG A 65 -15.67 -11.65 -23.06
C ARG A 65 -16.24 -12.35 -21.83
N ASP A 66 -15.37 -13.00 -21.04
CA ASP A 66 -15.84 -13.71 -19.83
C ASP A 66 -16.56 -12.74 -18.85
N VAL A 67 -16.11 -11.46 -18.76
CA VAL A 67 -16.79 -10.46 -17.90
C VAL A 67 -18.17 -10.11 -18.47
N ARG A 68 -18.32 -9.96 -19.80
CA ARG A 68 -19.63 -9.71 -20.41
C ARG A 68 -20.58 -10.88 -20.15
N ASP A 69 -20.10 -12.11 -20.36
CA ASP A 69 -20.90 -13.33 -20.14
C ASP A 69 -21.33 -13.44 -18.66
N LEU A 70 -20.45 -13.07 -17.70
CA LEU A 70 -20.80 -13.00 -16.27
C LEU A 70 -21.83 -11.90 -15.97
N MET A 71 -21.68 -10.69 -16.53
CA MET A 71 -22.63 -9.61 -16.35
C MET A 71 -24.03 -9.99 -16.84
N ASP A 72 -24.10 -10.65 -17.99
CA ASP A 72 -25.37 -11.12 -18.58
C ASP A 72 -25.99 -12.21 -17.70
N LEU A 73 -25.19 -13.17 -17.23
CA LEU A 73 -25.63 -14.21 -16.31
C LEU A 73 -26.16 -13.66 -14.98
N TYR A 74 -25.51 -12.61 -14.43
CA TYR A 74 -25.90 -11.94 -13.20
C TYR A 74 -27.01 -10.90 -13.41
N ARG A 75 -27.50 -10.75 -14.65
CA ARG A 75 -28.56 -9.79 -15.07
C ARG A 75 -28.22 -8.34 -14.74
N ILE A 76 -26.98 -7.95 -14.92
CA ILE A 76 -26.55 -6.57 -14.74
C ILE A 76 -26.98 -5.75 -15.96
N THR A 77 -28.00 -4.94 -15.78
CA THR A 77 -28.60 -4.08 -16.85
C THR A 77 -28.15 -2.63 -16.76
N ASP A 78 -27.65 -2.18 -15.60
CA ASP A 78 -27.16 -0.82 -15.39
C ASP A 78 -25.92 -0.55 -16.24
N PRO A 79 -25.97 0.37 -17.23
CA PRO A 79 -24.85 0.69 -18.08
C PRO A 79 -23.63 1.19 -17.30
N ALA A 80 -23.82 1.99 -16.23
CA ALA A 80 -22.73 2.54 -15.45
C ALA A 80 -21.93 1.43 -14.73
N VAL A 81 -22.61 0.40 -14.22
CA VAL A 81 -21.96 -0.78 -13.62
C VAL A 81 -21.21 -1.59 -14.67
N ARG A 82 -21.80 -1.78 -15.85
CA ARG A 82 -21.17 -2.50 -16.96
C ARG A 82 -19.91 -1.80 -17.45
N ASP A 83 -19.97 -0.51 -17.66
CA ASP A 83 -18.83 0.31 -18.10
C ASP A 83 -17.70 0.31 -17.08
N GLU A 84 -18.03 0.42 -15.80
CA GLU A 84 -17.04 0.35 -14.72
C GLU A 84 -16.32 -1.01 -14.67
N LEU A 85 -17.04 -2.13 -14.80
CA LEU A 85 -16.45 -3.45 -14.84
C LEU A 85 -15.53 -3.62 -16.06
N MET A 86 -15.94 -3.13 -17.23
CA MET A 86 -15.13 -3.17 -18.44
C MET A 86 -13.88 -2.31 -18.31
N ARG A 87 -14.00 -1.11 -17.72
CA ARG A 87 -12.87 -0.24 -17.41
C ARG A 87 -11.86 -0.94 -16.47
N LEU A 88 -12.34 -1.64 -15.44
CA LEU A 88 -11.48 -2.43 -14.54
C LEU A 88 -10.77 -3.56 -15.30
N VAL A 89 -11.41 -4.21 -16.28
CA VAL A 89 -10.75 -5.22 -17.13
C VAL A 89 -9.59 -4.62 -17.89
N GLU A 90 -9.78 -3.47 -18.53
CA GLU A 90 -8.73 -2.77 -19.30
C GLU A 90 -7.58 -2.37 -18.40
N GLN A 91 -7.87 -1.68 -17.30
CA GLN A 91 -6.86 -1.24 -16.34
C GLN A 91 -6.12 -2.39 -15.64
N SER A 92 -6.76 -3.56 -15.50
CA SER A 92 -6.10 -4.75 -14.94
C SER A 92 -5.02 -5.35 -15.84
N ARG A 93 -4.93 -4.88 -17.09
CA ARG A 93 -3.97 -5.34 -18.10
C ARG A 93 -2.91 -4.30 -18.43
N GLU A 94 -3.07 -3.08 -17.94
CA GLU A 94 -2.08 -2.03 -18.13
C GLU A 94 -0.74 -2.42 -17.47
N SER A 95 0.35 -1.89 -18.02
CA SER A 95 1.65 -2.04 -17.38
C SER A 95 1.73 -1.12 -16.16
N ALA A 96 2.18 -1.64 -15.04
CA ALA A 96 2.41 -0.82 -13.85
C ALA A 96 3.63 0.10 -14.08
N TRP A 97 3.59 1.33 -13.54
CA TRP A 97 4.70 2.27 -13.68
C TRP A 97 6.02 1.74 -13.11
N TRP A 98 5.95 0.83 -12.13
CA TRP A 98 7.12 0.21 -11.50
C TRP A 98 7.65 -1.01 -12.25
N ALA A 99 7.01 -1.46 -13.34
CA ALA A 99 7.43 -2.66 -14.07
C ALA A 99 8.86 -2.56 -14.64
N GLN A 100 9.33 -1.34 -14.92
CA GLN A 100 10.68 -1.07 -15.42
C GLN A 100 11.80 -1.25 -14.38
N TYR A 101 11.46 -1.30 -13.07
CA TYR A 101 12.44 -1.31 -11.97
C TYR A 101 12.83 -2.70 -11.48
N ASN A 102 12.33 -3.78 -12.10
CA ASN A 102 12.61 -5.17 -11.72
C ASN A 102 12.50 -5.44 -10.20
N LEU A 103 11.40 -4.98 -9.58
CA LEU A 103 11.16 -5.12 -8.16
C LEU A 103 10.68 -6.53 -7.80
N GLU A 104 10.93 -6.98 -6.58
CA GLU A 104 10.33 -8.19 -6.04
C GLU A 104 8.80 -8.12 -6.03
N SER A 105 8.14 -9.26 -6.27
CA SER A 105 6.69 -9.32 -6.45
C SER A 105 5.90 -8.82 -5.23
N ALA A 106 6.39 -9.06 -4.01
CA ALA A 106 5.76 -8.57 -2.80
C ALA A 106 5.84 -7.05 -2.68
N TYR A 107 6.98 -6.47 -3.02
CA TYR A 107 7.14 -5.01 -3.01
C TYR A 107 6.29 -4.33 -4.09
N GLN A 108 6.21 -4.93 -5.30
CA GLN A 108 5.28 -4.48 -6.33
C GLN A 108 3.82 -4.48 -5.84
N ARG A 109 3.46 -5.51 -5.06
CA ARG A 109 2.13 -5.61 -4.45
C ARG A 109 1.89 -4.50 -3.42
N LEU A 110 2.88 -4.20 -2.56
CA LEU A 110 2.79 -3.11 -1.58
C LEU A 110 2.54 -1.77 -2.28
N ILE A 111 3.37 -1.43 -3.29
CA ILE A 111 3.23 -0.19 -4.06
C ILE A 111 1.83 -0.06 -4.67
N GLY A 112 1.30 -1.14 -5.24
CA GLY A 112 -0.04 -1.16 -5.80
C GLY A 112 -1.13 -0.93 -4.75
N LEU A 113 -1.02 -1.58 -3.59
CA LEU A 113 -1.97 -1.46 -2.50
C LEU A 113 -1.94 -0.06 -1.87
N GLU A 114 -0.76 0.52 -1.65
CA GLU A 114 -0.60 1.91 -1.21
C GLU A 114 -1.30 2.88 -2.16
N GLY A 115 -1.15 2.67 -3.48
CA GLY A 115 -1.80 3.49 -4.50
C GLY A 115 -3.34 3.46 -4.48
N ALA A 116 -3.94 2.50 -3.79
CA ALA A 116 -5.39 2.37 -3.62
C ALA A 116 -5.87 2.70 -2.20
N ALA A 117 -4.97 2.81 -1.24
CA ALA A 117 -5.32 3.07 0.15
C ALA A 117 -5.85 4.51 0.33
N ALA A 118 -6.89 4.65 1.15
CA ALA A 118 -7.37 5.94 1.63
C ALA A 118 -6.56 6.42 2.84
N THR A 119 -6.15 5.47 3.70
CA THR A 119 -5.31 5.72 4.86
C THR A 119 -4.24 4.64 4.95
N ILE A 120 -3.01 5.06 5.22
CA ILE A 120 -1.87 4.20 5.49
C ILE A 120 -1.48 4.44 6.95
N CYS A 121 -1.58 3.39 7.80
CA CYS A 121 -1.10 3.42 9.17
C CYS A 121 0.21 2.64 9.23
N ASP A 122 1.32 3.32 9.44
CA ASP A 122 2.68 2.76 9.36
C ASP A 122 3.37 2.86 10.71
N TYR A 123 3.68 1.70 11.31
CA TYR A 123 4.46 1.61 12.54
C TYR A 123 5.83 1.03 12.24
N GLN A 124 6.89 1.75 12.60
CA GLN A 124 8.28 1.36 12.32
C GLN A 124 9.16 1.37 13.56
N ILE A 125 10.08 0.38 13.62
CA ILE A 125 11.02 0.18 14.74
C ILE A 125 12.49 0.17 14.32
N VAL A 126 12.79 0.22 13.02
CA VAL A 126 14.16 0.10 12.50
C VAL A 126 14.56 1.29 11.64
N THR A 127 13.74 1.69 10.68
CA THR A 127 14.04 2.77 9.73
C THR A 127 12.85 3.73 9.60
N ILE A 128 13.11 4.92 9.10
CA ILE A 128 12.05 5.86 8.72
C ILE A 128 11.19 5.20 7.63
N PRO A 129 9.84 5.34 7.68
CA PRO A 129 8.94 4.88 6.62
C PRO A 129 9.37 5.34 5.24
N GLY A 130 9.34 4.44 4.24
CA GLY A 130 9.78 4.76 2.88
C GLY A 130 9.09 5.97 2.24
N LEU A 131 7.84 6.23 2.63
CA LEU A 131 7.06 7.38 2.18
C LEU A 131 7.52 8.73 2.75
N LEU A 132 8.44 8.73 3.74
CA LEU A 132 8.98 9.94 4.38
C LEU A 132 10.49 10.09 4.26
N GLN A 133 11.19 9.16 3.59
CA GLN A 133 12.65 9.20 3.43
C GLN A 133 13.10 10.33 2.50
N THR A 134 14.24 10.95 2.80
CA THR A 134 14.98 11.77 1.82
C THR A 134 15.67 10.83 0.80
N PRO A 135 16.06 11.34 -0.40
CA PRO A 135 16.82 10.52 -1.36
C PRO A 135 18.09 9.92 -0.78
N GLU A 136 18.84 10.70 0.01
CA GLU A 136 20.12 10.29 0.62
C GLU A 136 19.91 9.23 1.69
N TYR A 137 18.87 9.39 2.53
CA TYR A 137 18.51 8.37 3.52
C TYR A 137 18.05 7.08 2.83
N ALA A 138 17.22 7.18 1.78
CA ALA A 138 16.78 6.04 0.99
C ALA A 138 17.95 5.31 0.33
N ALA A 139 18.95 6.04 -0.18
CA ALA A 139 20.16 5.47 -0.75
C ALA A 139 20.98 4.72 0.31
N ALA A 140 21.17 5.31 1.50
CA ALA A 140 21.89 4.68 2.59
C ALA A 140 21.18 3.39 3.07
N VAL A 141 19.84 3.37 3.14
CA VAL A 141 19.07 2.15 3.44
C VAL A 141 19.24 1.10 2.34
N ALA A 142 19.18 1.49 1.07
CA ALA A 142 19.32 0.56 -0.04
C ALA A 142 20.71 -0.06 -0.13
N ALA A 143 21.76 0.72 0.17
CA ALA A 143 23.16 0.28 0.17
C ALA A 143 23.46 -0.82 1.20
N VAL A 144 22.62 -1.01 2.22
CA VAL A 144 22.74 -2.16 3.15
C VAL A 144 22.50 -3.50 2.45
N TRP A 145 21.70 -3.49 1.37
CA TRP A 145 21.23 -4.70 0.69
C TRP A 145 21.99 -4.99 -0.61
N THR A 146 22.70 -4.00 -1.16
CA THR A 146 23.41 -4.15 -2.45
C THR A 146 24.49 -3.10 -2.62
N ASP A 147 25.62 -3.53 -3.14
CA ASP A 147 26.72 -2.63 -3.55
C ASP A 147 26.56 -2.14 -5.01
N ASP A 148 25.52 -2.60 -5.74
CA ASP A 148 25.24 -2.22 -7.12
C ASP A 148 24.61 -0.81 -7.16
N PRO A 149 25.31 0.20 -7.72
CA PRO A 149 24.83 1.57 -7.79
C PRO A 149 23.51 1.74 -8.53
N ASP A 150 23.28 0.94 -9.58
CA ASP A 150 22.05 1.01 -10.38
C ASP A 150 20.85 0.48 -9.57
N ARG A 151 21.05 -0.57 -8.78
CA ARG A 151 20.03 -1.06 -7.87
C ARG A 151 19.71 -0.07 -6.76
N VAL A 152 20.72 0.57 -6.17
CA VAL A 152 20.53 1.65 -5.19
C VAL A 152 19.74 2.78 -5.80
N LYS A 153 20.14 3.27 -7.00
CA LYS A 153 19.43 4.32 -7.72
C LYS A 153 17.98 3.94 -7.98
N ASN A 154 17.71 2.76 -8.50
CA ASN A 154 16.36 2.28 -8.76
C ASN A 154 15.50 2.23 -7.48
N ALA A 155 16.08 1.80 -6.37
CA ALA A 155 15.38 1.78 -5.08
C ALA A 155 15.03 3.20 -4.59
N VAL A 156 15.89 4.19 -4.81
CA VAL A 156 15.62 5.60 -4.52
C VAL A 156 14.52 6.14 -5.44
N ASP A 157 14.66 5.96 -6.75
CA ASP A 157 13.69 6.44 -7.76
C ASP A 157 12.27 5.95 -7.42
N VAL A 158 12.13 4.65 -7.14
CA VAL A 158 10.84 4.05 -6.75
C VAL A 158 10.29 4.69 -5.48
N ARG A 159 11.13 4.92 -4.46
CA ARG A 159 10.69 5.57 -3.22
C ARG A 159 10.22 6.99 -3.45
N MET A 160 10.92 7.75 -4.26
CA MET A 160 10.55 9.15 -4.57
C MET A 160 9.23 9.21 -5.33
N VAL A 161 9.03 8.37 -6.34
CA VAL A 161 7.76 8.28 -7.07
C VAL A 161 6.60 7.86 -6.14
N ARG A 162 6.83 6.91 -5.21
CA ARG A 162 5.81 6.52 -4.22
C ARG A 162 5.36 7.68 -3.34
N GLN A 163 6.27 8.58 -2.97
CA GLN A 163 5.94 9.75 -2.12
C GLN A 163 4.96 10.72 -2.77
N GLU A 164 4.89 10.77 -4.11
CA GLU A 164 3.89 11.58 -4.81
C GLU A 164 2.44 11.13 -4.53
N LEU A 165 2.25 9.91 -4.01
CA LEU A 165 0.97 9.43 -3.54
C LEU A 165 0.37 10.32 -2.45
N LEU A 166 1.19 10.85 -1.55
CA LEU A 166 0.76 11.72 -0.45
C LEU A 166 0.21 13.06 -0.97
N ALA A 167 0.78 13.59 -2.06
CA ALA A 167 0.27 14.78 -2.72
C ALA A 167 -1.12 14.58 -3.36
N LYS A 168 -1.50 13.31 -3.64
CA LYS A 168 -2.79 12.95 -4.26
C LYS A 168 -3.91 12.66 -3.26
N GLY A 169 -3.65 12.80 -1.96
CA GLY A 169 -4.67 12.83 -0.93
C GLY A 169 -4.83 11.57 -0.08
N ALA A 170 -3.94 10.59 -0.18
CA ALA A 170 -3.87 9.52 0.82
C ALA A 170 -3.49 10.11 2.19
N ALA A 171 -4.18 9.67 3.25
CA ALA A 171 -3.81 10.02 4.61
C ALA A 171 -2.69 9.07 5.08
N LEU A 172 -1.65 9.61 5.70
CA LEU A 172 -0.55 8.84 6.26
C LEU A 172 -0.45 9.09 7.77
N LYS A 173 -0.64 8.03 8.56
CA LYS A 173 -0.47 8.03 10.00
C LYS A 173 0.75 7.20 10.34
N VAL A 174 1.73 7.82 10.96
CA VAL A 174 3.01 7.18 11.28
C VAL A 174 3.27 7.24 12.77
N VAL A 175 3.63 6.11 13.32
CA VAL A 175 4.27 6.03 14.64
C VAL A 175 5.63 5.39 14.45
N VAL A 176 6.69 6.04 14.89
CA VAL A 176 8.02 5.46 14.90
C VAL A 176 8.49 5.25 16.34
N ASP A 177 9.11 4.13 16.62
CA ASP A 177 9.84 3.94 17.87
C ASP A 177 11.02 4.93 17.94
N GLU A 178 11.34 5.44 19.13
CA GLU A 178 12.43 6.39 19.35
C GLU A 178 13.77 5.90 18.77
N SER A 179 14.02 4.58 18.77
CA SER A 179 15.23 3.97 18.22
C SER A 179 15.45 4.28 16.74
N VAL A 180 14.37 4.48 15.97
CA VAL A 180 14.42 4.83 14.54
C VAL A 180 15.13 6.15 14.30
N LEU A 181 14.90 7.14 15.17
CA LEU A 181 15.52 8.47 15.08
C LEU A 181 16.92 8.53 15.68
N ARG A 182 17.23 7.64 16.60
CA ARG A 182 18.56 7.56 17.24
C ARG A 182 19.55 6.67 16.49
N ARG A 183 19.06 5.74 15.67
CA ARG A 183 19.90 4.88 14.85
C ARG A 183 20.47 5.67 13.67
N THR A 184 21.78 5.79 13.59
CA THR A 184 22.44 6.43 12.46
C THR A 184 22.31 5.58 11.21
N VAL A 185 21.69 6.13 10.17
CA VAL A 185 21.61 5.58 8.82
C VAL A 185 22.44 6.48 7.89
N GLY A 186 23.46 5.91 7.26
CA GLY A 186 24.41 6.67 6.47
C GLY A 186 25.32 7.54 7.35
N SER A 187 25.21 8.86 7.24
CA SER A 187 26.02 9.81 8.02
C SER A 187 25.15 10.68 8.94
N ARG A 188 25.81 11.45 9.83
CA ARG A 188 25.13 12.42 10.69
C ARG A 188 24.41 13.51 9.86
N GLU A 189 25.01 13.93 8.75
CA GLU A 189 24.37 14.90 7.84
C GLU A 189 23.09 14.34 7.25
N ILE A 190 23.12 13.09 6.76
CA ILE A 190 21.92 12.41 6.23
C ILE A 190 20.82 12.34 7.29
N MET A 191 21.17 11.97 8.53
CA MET A 191 20.21 11.93 9.62
C MET A 191 19.65 13.31 9.95
N ARG A 192 20.49 14.34 9.96
CA ARG A 192 20.07 15.73 10.21
C ARG A 192 19.06 16.21 9.17
N ASP A 193 19.31 15.97 7.89
CA ASP A 193 18.43 16.39 6.81
C ASP A 193 17.12 15.57 6.81
N GLN A 194 17.21 14.29 7.13
CA GLN A 194 16.04 13.44 7.31
C GLN A 194 15.15 13.92 8.48
N ILE A 195 15.72 14.27 9.61
CA ILE A 195 14.96 14.78 10.77
C ILE A 195 14.34 16.15 10.43
N ARG A 196 15.05 17.04 9.72
CA ARG A 196 14.49 18.31 9.25
C ARG A 196 13.26 18.11 8.37
N LYS A 197 13.33 17.18 7.42
CA LYS A 197 12.19 16.80 6.59
C LYS A 197 11.00 16.33 7.44
N LEU A 198 11.24 15.50 8.47
CA LEU A 198 10.18 15.03 9.35
C LEU A 198 9.53 16.17 10.15
N ILE A 199 10.30 17.10 10.64
CA ILE A 199 9.79 18.32 11.32
C ILE A 199 8.91 19.14 10.35
N GLU A 200 9.39 19.38 9.13
CA GLU A 200 8.66 20.10 8.10
C GLU A 200 7.30 19.47 7.80
N VAL A 201 7.27 18.17 7.49
CA VAL A 201 6.01 17.46 7.17
C VAL A 201 5.08 17.37 8.39
N SER A 202 5.61 17.29 9.60
CA SER A 202 4.84 17.32 10.84
C SER A 202 4.22 18.71 11.10
N GLY A 203 4.88 19.79 10.67
CA GLY A 203 4.43 21.18 10.83
C GLY A 203 3.34 21.61 9.84
N SER A 204 3.26 21.02 8.67
CA SER A 204 2.56 21.57 7.50
C SER A 204 1.02 21.50 7.52
N GLY A 205 0.38 20.96 8.55
CA GLY A 205 -1.09 20.78 8.56
C GLY A 205 -1.60 19.79 7.49
N SER A 206 -0.69 19.03 6.90
CA SER A 206 -0.95 18.01 5.87
C SER A 206 -1.76 16.83 6.40
N ARG A 207 -2.18 15.94 5.49
CA ARG A 207 -2.78 14.65 5.85
C ARG A 207 -1.78 13.63 6.42
N ILE A 208 -0.61 14.13 6.85
CA ILE A 208 0.44 13.32 7.47
C ILE A 208 0.42 13.58 8.97
N GLU A 209 0.18 12.52 9.74
CA GLU A 209 0.30 12.49 11.18
C GLU A 209 1.57 11.69 11.52
N PHE A 210 2.59 12.36 12.05
CA PHE A 210 3.84 11.72 12.46
C PHE A 210 4.05 11.85 13.96
N GLN A 211 4.26 10.73 14.64
CA GLN A 211 4.42 10.67 16.09
C GLN A 211 5.62 9.78 16.46
N VAL A 212 6.29 10.13 17.54
CA VAL A 212 7.39 9.34 18.12
C VAL A 212 6.88 8.61 19.35
N LEU A 213 7.11 7.31 19.41
CA LEU A 213 6.89 6.49 20.59
C LEU A 213 8.18 6.47 21.42
N PRO A 214 8.22 7.20 22.55
CA PRO A 214 9.45 7.34 23.33
C PRO A 214 9.78 6.05 24.09
N PHE A 215 11.04 5.79 24.40
CA PHE A 215 11.44 4.67 25.25
C PHE A 215 10.73 4.66 26.60
N ALA A 216 10.40 5.84 27.12
CA ALA A 216 9.64 5.99 28.37
C ALA A 216 8.19 5.43 28.27
N ALA A 217 7.66 5.16 27.09
CA ALA A 217 6.35 4.52 26.91
C ALA A 217 6.33 3.06 27.43
N GLY A 218 7.50 2.46 27.65
CA GLY A 218 7.66 1.11 28.19
C GLY A 218 7.16 0.02 27.23
N ALA A 219 6.69 -1.09 27.76
CA ALA A 219 6.23 -2.22 26.99
C ALA A 219 4.92 -1.89 26.22
N HIS A 220 4.87 -2.33 24.96
CA HIS A 220 3.75 -2.10 24.05
C HIS A 220 3.60 -3.24 23.03
N LYS A 221 2.45 -3.33 22.37
CA LYS A 221 2.15 -4.39 21.40
C LYS A 221 3.05 -4.38 20.15
N GLY A 222 3.63 -3.23 19.79
CA GLY A 222 4.53 -3.09 18.64
C GLY A 222 5.98 -3.51 18.91
N ALA A 223 6.35 -3.98 20.10
CA ALA A 223 7.74 -4.35 20.42
C ALA A 223 8.29 -5.55 19.62
N VAL A 224 7.45 -6.25 18.88
CA VAL A 224 7.82 -7.46 18.12
C VAL A 224 8.29 -7.13 16.71
N SER A 225 7.57 -6.27 15.98
CA SER A 225 7.88 -5.90 14.60
C SER A 225 7.15 -4.62 14.18
N GLY A 226 7.71 -3.93 13.17
CA GLY A 226 6.97 -2.91 12.42
C GLY A 226 5.89 -3.56 11.55
N PHE A 227 4.86 -2.78 11.21
CA PHE A 227 3.78 -3.20 10.32
C PHE A 227 3.07 -2.01 9.66
N ILE A 228 2.44 -2.27 8.51
CA ILE A 228 1.65 -1.28 7.78
C ILE A 228 0.21 -1.77 7.66
N VAL A 229 -0.76 -1.00 8.12
CA VAL A 229 -2.18 -1.24 7.87
C VAL A 229 -2.64 -0.35 6.73
N LEU A 230 -3.10 -0.97 5.65
CA LEU A 230 -3.63 -0.31 4.47
C LEU A 230 -5.15 -0.33 4.54
N GLN A 231 -5.76 0.83 4.73
CA GLN A 231 -7.21 0.98 4.80
C GLN A 231 -7.75 1.50 3.48
N PHE A 232 -8.73 0.79 2.93
CA PHE A 232 -9.33 1.14 1.64
C PHE A 232 -10.64 1.91 1.82
N PRO A 233 -11.06 2.70 0.80
CA PRO A 233 -12.29 3.48 0.88
C PRO A 233 -13.51 2.60 1.21
N LYS A 234 -14.24 2.97 2.27
CA LYS A 234 -15.46 2.26 2.69
C LYS A 234 -16.69 2.66 1.89
N SER A 235 -16.67 3.87 1.34
CA SER A 235 -17.73 4.40 0.49
C SER A 235 -17.36 4.21 -0.97
N VAL A 236 -18.22 3.53 -1.69
CA VAL A 236 -18.16 3.43 -3.14
C VAL A 236 -19.33 4.20 -3.65
N ALA A 237 -19.12 5.05 -4.68
CA ALA A 237 -20.22 5.72 -5.37
C ALA A 237 -21.32 4.70 -5.72
N ALA A 238 -22.58 5.10 -5.64
CA ALA A 238 -23.70 4.23 -5.95
C ALA A 238 -23.45 3.52 -7.29
N GLY A 239 -23.34 2.18 -7.26
CA GLY A 239 -23.02 1.36 -8.43
C GLY A 239 -21.66 0.64 -8.40
N SER A 240 -20.69 1.06 -7.61
CA SER A 240 -19.41 0.33 -7.53
C SER A 240 -19.53 -0.91 -6.64
N ALA A 241 -19.37 -2.08 -7.24
CA ALA A 241 -19.61 -3.38 -6.60
C ALA A 241 -18.45 -3.88 -5.73
N ALA A 242 -17.30 -3.18 -5.66
CA ALA A 242 -16.08 -3.75 -5.11
C ALA A 242 -15.59 -3.01 -3.86
N ARG A 243 -15.76 -3.62 -2.70
CA ARG A 243 -15.01 -3.24 -1.49
C ARG A 243 -13.74 -4.08 -1.40
N MET A 244 -12.58 -3.41 -1.33
CA MET A 244 -11.39 -4.07 -0.84
C MET A 244 -11.45 -4.12 0.69
N THR A 245 -11.10 -5.26 1.25
CA THR A 245 -10.86 -5.40 2.70
C THR A 245 -9.51 -4.78 3.06
N ASP A 246 -9.42 -4.19 4.25
CA ASP A 246 -8.16 -3.67 4.77
C ASP A 246 -7.12 -4.80 4.84
N ILE A 247 -5.84 -4.44 4.70
CA ILE A 247 -4.74 -5.39 4.58
C ILE A 247 -3.60 -4.92 5.49
N VAL A 248 -2.93 -5.88 6.15
CA VAL A 248 -1.68 -5.62 6.85
C VAL A 248 -0.51 -6.15 6.03
N TYR A 249 0.54 -5.36 5.96
CA TYR A 249 1.83 -5.76 5.42
C TYR A 249 2.87 -5.83 6.54
N LEU A 250 3.60 -6.93 6.58
CA LEU A 250 4.75 -7.14 7.46
C LEU A 250 5.99 -7.27 6.60
N GLU A 251 6.99 -6.45 6.87
CA GLU A 251 8.29 -6.56 6.19
C GLU A 251 9.04 -7.80 6.64
N SER A 252 9.81 -8.41 5.77
CA SER A 252 10.64 -9.58 6.07
C SER A 252 12.07 -9.34 5.62
N VAL A 253 13.04 -9.84 6.40
CA VAL A 253 14.46 -9.79 6.06
C VAL A 253 14.80 -10.73 4.90
N VAL A 254 14.07 -11.83 4.75
CA VAL A 254 14.31 -12.84 3.72
C VAL A 254 13.01 -13.11 2.97
N GLY A 255 13.06 -12.95 1.66
CA GLY A 255 11.92 -13.22 0.78
C GLY A 255 10.83 -12.15 0.80
N ALA A 256 9.68 -12.51 0.28
CA ALA A 256 8.54 -11.61 0.19
C ALA A 256 7.94 -11.34 1.57
N GLY A 257 7.70 -10.08 1.91
CA GLY A 257 6.97 -9.72 3.11
C GLY A 257 5.60 -10.42 3.19
N ALA A 258 5.04 -10.54 4.38
CA ALA A 258 3.77 -11.20 4.61
C ALA A 258 2.59 -10.23 4.46
N TYR A 259 1.48 -10.74 3.91
CA TYR A 259 0.22 -10.02 3.80
C TYR A 259 -0.85 -10.73 4.61
N ILE A 260 -1.48 -10.01 5.54
CA ILE A 260 -2.59 -10.50 6.36
C ILE A 260 -3.87 -9.88 5.82
N GLU A 261 -4.84 -10.72 5.47
CA GLU A 261 -6.11 -10.33 4.86
C GLU A 261 -7.32 -10.82 5.67
N GLN A 262 -7.10 -11.60 6.72
CA GLN A 262 -8.17 -12.05 7.60
C GLN A 262 -8.70 -10.87 8.43
N PRO A 263 -10.01 -10.56 8.36
CA PRO A 263 -10.55 -9.34 8.97
C PRO A 263 -10.28 -9.23 10.47
N GLU A 264 -10.34 -10.33 11.20
CA GLU A 264 -10.09 -10.35 12.65
C GLU A 264 -8.64 -10.01 12.99
N GLU A 265 -7.68 -10.58 12.25
CA GLU A 265 -6.26 -10.29 12.41
C GLU A 265 -5.93 -8.85 12.01
N VAL A 266 -6.47 -8.38 10.88
CA VAL A 266 -6.31 -6.99 10.42
C VAL A 266 -6.82 -6.00 11.47
N ASN A 267 -7.99 -6.27 12.05
CA ASN A 267 -8.53 -5.45 13.13
C ASN A 267 -7.60 -5.46 14.36
N GLY A 268 -7.04 -6.62 14.72
CA GLY A 268 -6.08 -6.72 15.82
C GLY A 268 -4.83 -5.84 15.63
N TYR A 269 -4.29 -5.76 14.40
CA TYR A 269 -3.18 -4.86 14.06
C TYR A 269 -3.60 -3.39 14.09
N PHE A 270 -4.80 -3.08 13.61
CA PHE A 270 -5.31 -1.70 13.65
C PHE A 270 -5.52 -1.22 15.10
N GLU A 271 -6.11 -2.04 15.97
CA GLU A 271 -6.23 -1.75 17.40
C GLU A 271 -4.85 -1.60 18.08
N ALA A 272 -3.88 -2.42 17.68
CA ALA A 272 -2.50 -2.27 18.15
C ALA A 272 -1.92 -0.91 17.74
N PHE A 273 -2.14 -0.48 16.48
CA PHE A 273 -1.69 0.82 15.99
C PHE A 273 -2.32 1.98 16.78
N LEU A 274 -3.61 1.94 17.05
CA LEU A 274 -4.30 2.95 17.86
C LEU A 274 -3.71 3.03 19.27
N GLY A 275 -3.46 1.89 19.91
CA GLY A 275 -2.82 1.86 21.22
C GLY A 275 -1.37 2.37 21.24
N LEU A 276 -0.65 2.27 20.10
CA LEU A 276 0.67 2.89 19.91
C LEU A 276 0.55 4.41 19.77
N GLN A 277 -0.42 4.91 19.00
CA GLN A 277 -0.69 6.34 18.86
C GLN A 277 -1.05 7.00 20.20
N GLU A 278 -1.82 6.34 21.04
CA GLU A 278 -2.18 6.84 22.39
C GLU A 278 -0.97 6.99 23.32
N LYS A 279 0.06 6.12 23.15
CA LYS A 279 1.29 6.15 23.94
C LYS A 279 2.37 7.04 23.36
N ALA A 280 2.26 7.38 22.07
CA ALA A 280 3.22 8.22 21.36
C ALA A 280 3.09 9.68 21.81
N LEU A 281 4.17 10.42 21.62
CA LEU A 281 4.17 11.87 21.82
C LEU A 281 3.14 12.52 20.90
N ASP A 282 2.42 13.50 21.40
CA ASP A 282 1.56 14.32 20.55
C ASP A 282 2.41 15.14 19.55
N ARG A 283 1.76 15.82 18.62
CA ARG A 283 2.44 16.55 17.55
C ARG A 283 3.43 17.61 18.07
N PRO A 284 3.08 18.52 19.02
CA PRO A 284 4.03 19.47 19.57
C PRO A 284 5.23 18.81 20.26
N ALA A 285 4.99 17.80 21.09
CA ALA A 285 6.04 17.08 21.79
C ALA A 285 6.92 16.28 20.83
N THR A 286 6.36 15.70 19.76
CA THR A 286 7.11 15.03 18.69
C THR A 286 8.07 15.99 17.98
N ILE A 287 7.61 17.20 17.63
CA ILE A 287 8.44 18.22 17.00
C ILE A 287 9.56 18.64 17.95
N SER A 288 9.23 18.96 19.20
CA SER A 288 10.22 19.36 20.22
C SER A 288 11.27 18.27 20.46
N PHE A 289 10.86 16.99 20.44
CA PHE A 289 11.76 15.86 20.56
C PHE A 289 12.75 15.79 19.38
N MET A 290 12.26 15.93 18.15
CA MET A 290 13.11 15.94 16.95
C MET A 290 14.05 17.14 16.90
N GLU A 291 13.61 18.33 17.33
CA GLU A 291 14.45 19.52 17.45
C GLU A 291 15.56 19.35 18.50
N ALA A 292 15.27 18.65 19.61
CA ALA A 292 16.29 18.30 20.59
C ALA A 292 17.33 17.36 20.00
N LEU A 293 16.93 16.33 19.27
CA LEU A 293 17.85 15.43 18.57
C LEU A 293 18.75 16.16 17.57
N LEU A 294 18.24 17.17 16.87
CA LEU A 294 19.05 17.97 15.93
C LEU A 294 20.19 18.74 16.60
N ARG A 295 20.08 19.03 17.89
CA ARG A 295 21.16 19.67 18.66
C ARG A 295 22.27 18.71 19.06
N ASP A 296 21.93 17.41 19.12
CA ASP A 296 22.85 16.35 19.58
C ASP A 296 23.55 15.64 18.39
N VAL A 297 23.04 15.81 17.18
CA VAL A 297 23.54 15.24 15.92
C VAL A 297 24.30 16.31 15.14
#